data_f72710d8de067801a07a3263e61cef85
#
_entry.id   f72710d8de067801a07a3263e61cef85
#
_cell.length_a   1.000
_cell.length_b   1.000
_cell.length_c   1.000
_cell.angle_alpha   90.00
_cell.angle_beta   90.00
_cell.angle_gamma   90.00
#
_symmetry.space_group_name_H-M   'P 1'
#
loop_
_entity.id
_entity.type
_entity.pdbx_description
1 polymer ?
#
loop_
_entity_poly.entity_id
_entity_poly.type
_entity_poly.pdbx_seq_one_letter_code
_entity_poly.pdbx_strand_id
1 'polypeptide(L)'
;MKLNYKEKKIDVTTTTNQTIIKYRFQKLYYAIIIKNCNRYSSIANKQRIDVVMTDNNLQILSIKREMHENTFFENTNASTCILLPLNSIQNLEIGQKFILEN
;
A
#
# COMPACT_ATOMS: atom_id res chain seq x y z
N MET A 1 -1.56 3.03 15.13
CA MET A 1 -2.68 3.14 14.17
C MET A 1 -3.03 1.78 13.58
N LYS A 2 -4.27 1.62 13.25
CA LYS A 2 -4.76 0.42 12.57
C LYS A 2 -5.40 0.79 11.25
N LEU A 3 -5.16 -0.04 10.24
CA LEU A 3 -5.84 0.05 8.96
C LEU A 3 -6.90 -1.05 8.94
N ASN A 4 -8.15 -0.63 8.80
CA ASN A 4 -9.30 -1.54 8.82
C ASN A 4 -9.84 -1.69 7.41
N TYR A 5 -9.95 -2.92 6.95
CA TYR A 5 -10.60 -3.26 5.68
C TYR A 5 -11.65 -4.33 5.97
N LYS A 6 -12.93 -3.91 5.85
CA LYS A 6 -14.04 -4.76 6.30
C LYS A 6 -13.82 -5.10 7.77
N GLU A 7 -13.62 -6.35 8.13
CA GLU A 7 -13.38 -6.73 9.53
C GLU A 7 -11.91 -7.03 9.84
N LYS A 8 -11.04 -6.93 8.84
CA LYS A 8 -9.62 -7.18 8.99
C LYS A 8 -8.89 -5.92 9.41
N LYS A 9 -8.15 -5.99 10.50
CA LYS A 9 -7.35 -4.88 11.01
C LYS A 9 -5.87 -5.25 11.00
N ILE A 10 -5.04 -4.35 10.50
CA ILE A 10 -3.60 -4.53 10.53
C ILE A 10 -2.93 -3.25 11.00
N ASP A 11 -1.76 -3.40 11.61
CA ASP A 11 -0.95 -2.26 12.01
C ASP A 11 -0.54 -1.46 10.77
N VAL A 12 -0.48 -0.14 10.92
CA VAL A 12 -0.14 0.74 9.81
C VAL A 12 0.70 1.91 10.28
N THR A 13 1.61 2.35 9.43
CA THR A 13 2.32 3.61 9.60
C THR A 13 2.13 4.46 8.35
N THR A 14 2.29 5.78 8.50
CA THR A 14 2.19 6.70 7.38
C THR A 14 3.55 7.33 7.11
N THR A 15 3.80 7.71 5.86
CA THR A 15 5.06 8.29 5.48
C THR A 15 4.89 9.15 4.22
N THR A 16 5.98 9.74 3.76
CA THR A 16 6.06 10.43 2.48
C THR A 16 6.96 9.65 1.53
N ASN A 17 6.94 10.01 0.26
CA ASN A 17 7.75 9.33 -0.75
C ASN A 17 9.25 9.29 -0.40
N GLN A 18 9.77 10.35 0.21
CA GLN A 18 11.20 10.45 0.50
C GLN A 18 11.68 9.39 1.49
N THR A 19 10.78 8.87 2.33
CA THR A 19 11.17 7.92 3.37
C THR A 19 10.96 6.47 2.98
N ILE A 20 10.34 6.22 1.84
CA ILE A 20 9.98 4.85 1.42
C ILE A 20 11.20 3.93 1.30
N ILE A 21 12.34 4.48 0.93
CA ILE A 21 13.53 3.69 0.64
C ILE A 21 13.98 2.85 1.85
N LYS A 22 13.76 3.34 3.05
CA LYS A 22 14.17 2.60 4.25
C LYS A 22 13.42 1.29 4.45
N TYR A 23 12.27 1.14 3.78
CA TYR A 23 11.45 -0.07 3.90
C TYR A 23 11.74 -1.10 2.82
N ARG A 24 12.52 -0.74 1.80
CA ARG A 24 12.72 -1.61 0.62
C ARG A 24 13.47 -2.89 0.91
N PHE A 25 14.34 -2.87 1.92
CA PHE A 25 15.18 -4.02 2.24
C PHE A 25 14.70 -4.79 3.46
N GLN A 26 13.61 -4.37 4.07
CA GLN A 26 13.05 -4.99 5.26
C GLN A 26 11.82 -5.79 4.90
N LYS A 27 11.63 -6.94 5.56
CA LYS A 27 10.39 -7.68 5.41
C LYS A 27 9.25 -6.85 6.01
N LEU A 28 8.18 -6.68 5.24
CA LEU A 28 7.05 -5.88 5.65
C LEU A 28 6.10 -6.71 6.53
N TYR A 29 5.89 -6.27 7.76
CA TYR A 29 4.99 -6.92 8.72
C TYR A 29 3.74 -6.09 9.02
N TYR A 30 3.68 -4.88 8.51
CA TYR A 30 2.59 -3.93 8.73
C TYR A 30 2.37 -3.15 7.45
N ALA A 31 1.22 -2.48 7.36
CA ALA A 31 0.92 -1.65 6.19
C ALA A 31 1.66 -0.33 6.26
N ILE A 32 1.95 0.24 5.10
CA ILE A 32 2.54 1.58 4.99
C ILE A 32 1.67 2.40 4.05
N ILE A 33 1.17 3.53 4.55
CA ILE A 33 0.47 4.51 3.73
C ILE A 33 1.45 5.58 3.29
N ILE A 34 1.60 5.73 1.99
CA ILE A 34 2.44 6.77 1.39
C ILE A 34 1.52 7.85 0.85
N LYS A 35 1.57 9.02 1.48
CA LYS A 35 0.73 10.16 1.10
C LYS A 35 1.30 10.87 -0.11
N ASN A 36 0.43 11.47 -0.90
CA ASN A 36 0.81 12.22 -2.10
C ASN A 36 1.63 11.36 -3.07
N CYS A 37 1.19 10.12 -3.25
CA CYS A 37 1.89 9.14 -4.05
C CYS A 37 0.92 8.49 -5.02
N ASN A 38 1.16 8.63 -6.30
CA ASN A 38 0.39 7.96 -7.35
C ASN A 38 1.23 7.00 -8.18
N ARG A 39 2.47 6.79 -7.78
CA ARG A 39 3.38 5.87 -8.44
C ARG A 39 4.33 5.25 -7.41
N TYR A 40 4.39 3.94 -7.40
CA TYR A 40 5.31 3.20 -6.53
C TYR A 40 6.26 2.38 -7.37
N SER A 41 7.55 2.45 -7.04
CA SER A 41 8.60 1.67 -7.69
C SER A 41 9.17 0.66 -6.71
N SER A 42 9.25 -0.60 -7.13
CA SER A 42 9.85 -1.68 -6.34
C SER A 42 11.33 -1.89 -6.66
N ILE A 43 12.01 -0.88 -7.23
CA ILE A 43 13.45 -0.98 -7.50
C ILE A 43 14.19 -1.31 -6.20
N ALA A 44 15.02 -2.35 -6.24
CA ALA A 44 15.81 -2.87 -5.12
C ALA A 44 14.97 -3.44 -3.97
N ASN A 45 13.67 -3.59 -4.12
CA ASN A 45 12.83 -4.25 -3.13
C ASN A 45 12.70 -5.73 -3.49
N LYS A 46 13.42 -6.59 -2.80
CA LYS A 46 13.48 -8.02 -3.11
C LYS A 46 12.29 -8.80 -2.57
N GLN A 47 11.56 -8.26 -1.62
CA GLN A 47 10.36 -8.92 -1.13
C GLN A 47 9.18 -8.64 -2.05
N ARG A 48 8.22 -9.54 -2.06
CA ARG A 48 6.97 -9.33 -2.78
C ARG A 48 5.94 -8.77 -1.82
N ILE A 49 5.21 -7.77 -2.26
CA ILE A 49 4.17 -7.12 -1.47
C ILE A 49 2.95 -6.87 -2.33
N ASP A 50 1.82 -6.64 -1.68
CA ASP A 50 0.63 -6.17 -2.36
C ASP A 50 0.59 -4.64 -2.29
N VAL A 51 0.22 -4.00 -3.39
CA VAL A 51 0.19 -2.54 -3.49
C VAL A 51 -1.19 -2.09 -3.93
N VAL A 52 -1.73 -1.11 -3.22
CA VAL A 52 -3.06 -0.56 -3.50
C VAL A 52 -2.93 0.94 -3.71
N MET A 53 -3.55 1.44 -4.76
CA MET A 53 -3.64 2.89 -5.01
C MET A 53 -5.05 3.35 -4.66
N THR A 54 -5.14 4.44 -3.91
CA THR A 54 -6.42 4.97 -3.44
C THR A 54 -6.55 6.46 -3.70
N ASP A 55 -7.77 6.98 -3.53
CA ASP A 55 -8.00 8.41 -3.46
C ASP A 55 -7.74 8.94 -2.04
N ASN A 56 -8.03 10.22 -1.80
CA ASN A 56 -7.83 10.85 -0.50
C ASN A 56 -8.71 10.27 0.62
N ASN A 57 -9.78 9.58 0.25
CA ASN A 57 -10.71 8.96 1.20
C ASN A 57 -10.39 7.49 1.40
N LEU A 58 -9.24 7.02 0.92
CA LEU A 58 -8.78 5.63 1.00
C LEU A 58 -9.70 4.66 0.25
N GLN A 59 -10.43 5.16 -0.75
CA GLN A 59 -11.20 4.31 -1.65
C GLN A 59 -10.26 3.70 -2.68
N ILE A 60 -10.33 2.39 -2.86
CA ILE A 60 -9.43 1.64 -3.73
C ILE A 60 -9.73 1.96 -5.19
N LEU A 61 -8.72 2.40 -5.91
CA LEU A 61 -8.79 2.70 -7.35
C LEU A 61 -8.12 1.61 -8.18
N SER A 62 -7.04 1.03 -7.69
CA SER A 62 -6.34 -0.04 -8.39
C SER A 62 -5.55 -0.90 -7.40
N ILE A 63 -5.29 -2.15 -7.81
CA ILE A 63 -4.64 -3.16 -6.96
C ILE A 63 -3.58 -3.87 -7.78
N LYS A 64 -2.38 -4.01 -7.22
CA LYS A 64 -1.31 -4.82 -7.79
C LYS A 64 -0.91 -5.88 -6.77
N ARG A 65 -1.33 -7.12 -6.99
CA ARG A 65 -0.97 -8.24 -6.13
C ARG A 65 0.43 -8.73 -6.43
N GLU A 66 1.13 -9.14 -5.40
CA GLU A 66 2.43 -9.81 -5.51
C GLU A 66 3.39 -9.06 -6.43
N MET A 67 3.62 -7.78 -6.11
CA MET A 67 4.48 -6.93 -6.93
C MET A 67 5.92 -7.39 -6.83
N HIS A 68 6.54 -7.66 -8.00
CA HIS A 68 7.90 -8.16 -8.09
C HIS A 68 8.92 -7.03 -8.02
N GLU A 69 10.19 -7.41 -7.79
CA GLU A 69 11.32 -6.48 -7.80
C GLU A 69 11.46 -5.79 -9.16
N ASN A 70 11.90 -4.54 -9.13
CA ASN A 70 12.24 -3.75 -10.32
C ASN A 70 11.06 -3.51 -11.27
N THR A 71 9.86 -3.36 -10.71
CA THR A 71 8.69 -2.96 -11.46
C THR A 71 8.13 -1.66 -10.87
N PHE A 72 7.14 -1.08 -11.53
CA PHE A 72 6.43 0.03 -10.95
C PHE A 72 4.93 -0.08 -11.23
N PHE A 73 4.17 0.64 -10.42
CA PHE A 73 2.72 0.62 -10.46
C PHE A 73 2.23 2.04 -10.24
N GLU A 74 1.39 2.53 -11.14
CA GLU A 74 0.90 3.90 -11.03
C GLU A 74 -0.57 4.00 -11.39
N ASN A 75 -1.21 5.05 -10.85
CA ASN A 75 -2.56 5.43 -11.20
C ASN A 75 -2.64 6.94 -11.08
N THR A 76 -2.79 7.64 -12.21
CA THR A 76 -2.78 9.10 -12.23
C THR A 76 -3.92 9.72 -11.43
N ASN A 77 -5.00 8.98 -11.17
CA ASN A 77 -6.12 9.44 -10.36
C ASN A 77 -5.92 9.18 -8.87
N ALA A 78 -4.87 8.48 -8.49
CA ALA A 78 -4.61 8.17 -7.10
C ALA A 78 -3.88 9.32 -6.40
N SER A 79 -4.09 9.42 -5.10
CA SER A 79 -3.38 10.37 -4.25
C SER A 79 -2.61 9.66 -3.14
N THR A 80 -2.87 8.39 -2.94
CA THR A 80 -2.28 7.61 -1.84
C THR A 80 -1.93 6.21 -2.34
N CYS A 81 -0.78 5.74 -1.90
CA CYS A 81 -0.31 4.38 -2.17
C CYS A 81 -0.23 3.63 -0.83
N ILE A 82 -0.78 2.42 -0.78
CA ILE A 82 -0.73 1.60 0.43
C ILE A 82 0.06 0.33 0.12
N LEU A 83 1.13 0.11 0.87
CA LEU A 83 1.93 -1.11 0.79
C LEU A 83 1.42 -2.07 1.85
N LEU A 84 1.10 -3.28 1.44
CA LEU A 84 0.57 -4.32 2.33
C LEU A 84 1.50 -5.52 2.33
N PRO A 85 1.70 -6.16 3.50
CA PRO A 85 2.38 -7.45 3.51
C PRO A 85 1.67 -8.43 2.57
N LEU A 86 2.44 -9.29 1.90
CA LEU A 86 1.90 -10.22 0.92
C LEU A 86 0.76 -11.04 1.53
N ASN A 87 -0.37 -11.04 0.85
CA ASN A 87 -1.57 -11.80 1.23
C ASN A 87 -2.15 -11.45 2.60
N SER A 88 -1.80 -10.29 3.16
CA SER A 88 -2.33 -9.86 4.45
C SER A 88 -3.82 -9.55 4.41
N ILE A 89 -4.33 -9.11 3.27
CA ILE A 89 -5.76 -8.90 3.03
C ILE A 89 -6.13 -9.62 1.74
N GLN A 90 -6.97 -10.64 1.83
CA GLN A 90 -7.23 -11.51 0.70
C GLN A 90 -8.29 -10.96 -0.27
N ASN A 91 -9.29 -10.27 0.24
CA ASN A 91 -10.46 -9.88 -0.54
C ASN A 91 -10.47 -8.38 -0.88
N LEU A 92 -9.36 -7.88 -1.39
CA LEU A 92 -9.28 -6.50 -1.85
C LEU A 92 -10.14 -6.30 -3.10
N GLU A 93 -10.95 -5.25 -3.11
CA GLU A 93 -11.83 -4.95 -4.24
C GLU A 93 -11.80 -3.47 -4.58
N ILE A 94 -11.73 -3.16 -5.87
CA ILE A 94 -11.83 -1.78 -6.37
C ILE A 94 -13.18 -1.20 -5.94
N GLY A 95 -13.16 0.05 -5.43
CA GLY A 95 -14.35 0.74 -4.95
C GLY A 95 -14.60 0.62 -3.46
N GLN A 96 -13.99 -0.37 -2.80
CA GLN A 96 -14.07 -0.50 -1.36
C GLN A 96 -13.13 0.49 -0.68
N LYS A 97 -13.36 0.76 0.60
CA LYS A 97 -12.57 1.72 1.36
C LYS A 97 -11.83 1.07 2.51
N PHE A 98 -10.64 1.60 2.79
CA PHE A 98 -9.98 1.39 4.07
C PHE A 98 -10.45 2.44 5.07
N ILE A 99 -10.42 2.10 6.35
CA ILE A 99 -10.66 3.04 7.45
C ILE A 99 -9.41 3.08 8.30
N LEU A 100 -8.90 4.29 8.52
CA LEU A 100 -7.73 4.49 9.37
C LEU A 100 -8.21 4.79 10.79
N GLU A 101 -7.77 3.97 11.74
CA GLU A 101 -8.14 4.09 13.15
C GLU A 101 -6.90 4.41 14.00
N ASN A 102 -7.03 5.33 14.90
CA ASN A 102 -5.97 5.67 15.84
C ASN A 102 -6.00 4.81 17.10
#